data_c6bb073e5f97b52f9e7a0de2439bc7a1
#
_entry.id   c6bb073e5f97b52f9e7a0de2439bc7a1
#
_cell.length_a   1.000
_cell.length_b   1.000
_cell.length_c   1.000
_cell.angle_alpha   90.00
_cell.angle_beta   90.00
_cell.angle_gamma   90.00
#
_symmetry.space_group_name_H-M   'P 1'
#
loop_
_entity.id
_entity.type
_entity.pdbx_description
1 polymer ?
#
loop_
_entity_poly.entity_id
_entity_poly.type
_entity_poly.pdbx_seq_one_letter_code
_entity_poly.pdbx_strand_id
1 'polypeptide(L)'
;THLGRKVNKNCNVVVIGGGTAGLEAACTAAEVGCATVLIEKSGELGGLARRVGKMPNKQRLGYFPQYLERRAMKLKNLFICKNTEASIEFIEGFKPDIVVNATGSVPLLPNIPGLKENLEAGNVSTIFDLVDHVDSYPEDLSGKKVVVIGGGNVGLDVVEFFVPRKADVTIVEQKAHFGENLDFITKTGSIEFMNKNKVNQYPNASLLEVKDHSFIVRHDYKDLELDFDYGFVCLGMQSATPSLQELYNHFIYEGVEVLNIGDSAQTRRIIE
;
A
#
# COMPACT_ATOMS: atom_id res chain seq x y z
N THR A 1 9.31 -6.97 25.18
CA THR A 1 10.59 -6.62 24.52
C THR A 1 11.46 -7.86 24.45
N HIS A 2 11.43 -8.57 23.32
CA HIS A 2 12.43 -9.63 23.07
C HIS A 2 13.76 -8.93 22.75
N LEU A 3 14.64 -8.83 23.73
CA LEU A 3 16.03 -8.53 23.48
C LEU A 3 16.62 -9.72 22.73
N GLY A 4 16.80 -9.57 21.42
CA GLY A 4 17.47 -10.55 20.60
C GLY A 4 18.88 -10.84 21.15
N ARG A 5 19.32 -12.09 21.11
CA ARG A 5 20.71 -12.43 21.45
C ARG A 5 21.62 -11.73 20.46
N LYS A 6 22.67 -11.06 20.97
CA LYS A 6 23.71 -10.48 20.09
C LYS A 6 24.32 -11.57 19.22
N VAL A 7 24.53 -11.25 17.96
CA VAL A 7 25.22 -12.13 17.02
C VAL A 7 26.72 -12.17 17.38
N ASN A 8 27.30 -13.37 17.50
CA ASN A 8 28.69 -13.56 17.84
C ASN A 8 29.64 -13.59 16.61
N LYS A 9 29.07 -13.35 15.40
CA LYS A 9 29.82 -13.30 14.13
C LYS A 9 29.55 -11.95 13.47
N ASN A 10 30.52 -11.45 12.70
CA ASN A 10 30.26 -10.38 11.75
C ASN A 10 29.17 -10.85 10.79
N CYS A 11 28.10 -10.10 10.72
CA CYS A 11 26.93 -10.41 9.89
C CYS A 11 26.57 -9.14 9.13
N ASN A 12 26.49 -9.23 7.81
CA ASN A 12 26.07 -8.16 6.92
C ASN A 12 24.63 -8.41 6.48
N VAL A 13 23.75 -7.47 6.73
CA VAL A 13 22.33 -7.55 6.35
C VAL A 13 22.00 -6.42 5.42
N VAL A 14 21.43 -6.74 4.26
CA VAL A 14 20.86 -5.76 3.34
C VAL A 14 19.34 -5.87 3.34
N VAL A 15 18.66 -4.77 3.64
CA VAL A 15 17.20 -4.69 3.65
C VAL A 15 16.74 -3.83 2.49
N ILE A 16 15.84 -4.35 1.67
CA ILE A 16 15.29 -3.67 0.49
C ILE A 16 13.86 -3.18 0.82
N GLY A 17 13.67 -1.88 0.79
CA GLY A 17 12.41 -1.22 1.10
C GLY A 17 12.36 -0.63 2.51
N GLY A 18 12.18 0.69 2.59
CA GLY A 18 12.14 1.49 3.81
C GLY A 18 10.73 1.65 4.39
N GLY A 19 9.81 0.73 4.11
CA GLY A 19 8.49 0.66 4.74
C GLY A 19 8.58 0.21 6.20
N THR A 20 7.42 0.01 6.85
CA THR A 20 7.38 -0.39 8.27
C THR A 20 8.09 -1.71 8.53
N ALA A 21 7.87 -2.71 7.68
CA ALA A 21 8.51 -4.03 7.81
C ALA A 21 10.04 -3.94 7.63
N GLY A 22 10.49 -3.22 6.61
CA GLY A 22 11.92 -3.04 6.35
C GLY A 22 12.63 -2.24 7.43
N LEU A 23 12.03 -1.16 7.92
CA LEU A 23 12.56 -0.39 9.03
C LEU A 23 12.69 -1.23 10.30
N GLU A 24 11.67 -2.03 10.64
CA GLU A 24 11.72 -2.91 11.82
C GLU A 24 12.81 -3.97 11.67
N ALA A 25 12.90 -4.61 10.49
CA ALA A 25 13.94 -5.60 10.21
C ALA A 25 15.34 -4.99 10.28
N ALA A 26 15.55 -3.82 9.68
CA ALA A 26 16.83 -3.12 9.70
C ALA A 26 17.25 -2.71 11.13
N CYS A 27 16.32 -2.15 11.90
CA CYS A 27 16.58 -1.81 13.30
C CYS A 27 16.94 -3.05 14.12
N THR A 28 16.17 -4.13 13.97
CA THR A 28 16.39 -5.37 14.71
C THR A 28 17.73 -5.99 14.35
N ALA A 29 18.09 -6.08 13.07
CA ALA A 29 19.38 -6.59 12.63
C ALA A 29 20.56 -5.77 13.21
N ALA A 30 20.45 -4.45 13.18
CA ALA A 30 21.46 -3.57 13.72
C ALA A 30 21.57 -3.68 15.26
N GLU A 31 20.45 -3.77 15.98
CA GLU A 31 20.42 -3.92 17.44
C GLU A 31 21.05 -5.21 17.95
N VAL A 32 20.94 -6.29 17.18
CA VAL A 32 21.62 -7.56 17.54
C VAL A 32 23.11 -7.56 17.13
N GLY A 33 23.57 -6.53 16.42
CA GLY A 33 25.00 -6.30 16.15
C GLY A 33 25.42 -6.50 14.69
N CYS A 34 24.50 -6.77 13.76
CA CYS A 34 24.84 -6.88 12.33
C CYS A 34 25.18 -5.50 11.73
N ALA A 35 26.13 -5.46 10.80
CA ALA A 35 26.29 -4.32 9.92
C ALA A 35 25.10 -4.32 8.92
N THR A 36 24.27 -3.29 8.97
CA THR A 36 23.00 -3.29 8.26
C THR A 36 22.91 -2.13 7.29
N VAL A 37 22.43 -2.42 6.08
CA VAL A 37 22.10 -1.40 5.06
C VAL A 37 20.62 -1.50 4.72
N LEU A 38 19.93 -0.37 4.77
CA LEU A 38 18.56 -0.23 4.32
C LEU A 38 18.53 0.59 3.03
N ILE A 39 17.99 0.02 1.97
CA ILE A 39 17.89 0.65 0.65
C ILE A 39 16.44 1.02 0.39
N GLU A 40 16.17 2.31 0.12
CA GLU A 40 14.84 2.83 -0.17
C GLU A 40 14.88 3.65 -1.46
N LYS A 41 13.99 3.31 -2.41
CA LYS A 41 13.91 3.98 -3.71
C LYS A 41 13.40 5.42 -3.62
N SER A 42 12.57 5.71 -2.63
CA SER A 42 12.03 7.07 -2.41
C SER A 42 12.90 7.92 -1.49
N GLY A 43 12.62 9.21 -1.44
CA GLY A 43 13.27 10.14 -0.51
C GLY A 43 12.76 10.05 0.93
N GLU A 44 11.63 9.33 1.16
CA GLU A 44 10.98 9.21 2.46
C GLU A 44 10.92 7.76 2.94
N LEU A 45 11.11 7.55 4.24
CA LEU A 45 10.93 6.27 4.91
C LEU A 45 9.49 6.12 5.42
N GLY A 46 9.08 4.89 5.71
CA GLY A 46 7.78 4.58 6.31
C GLY A 46 6.75 4.02 5.33
N GLY A 47 7.05 4.06 4.03
CA GLY A 47 6.25 3.40 3.00
C GLY A 47 4.77 3.79 3.01
N LEU A 48 3.89 2.84 2.70
CA LEU A 48 2.45 3.08 2.57
C LEU A 48 1.81 3.58 3.89
N ALA A 49 2.25 3.10 5.03
CA ALA A 49 1.72 3.56 6.32
C ALA A 49 1.94 5.06 6.56
N ARG A 50 3.09 5.61 6.15
CA ARG A 50 3.35 7.05 6.20
C ARG A 50 2.48 7.81 5.21
N ARG A 51 2.34 7.31 3.99
CA ARG A 51 1.51 7.91 2.93
C ARG A 51 0.04 7.97 3.34
N VAL A 52 -0.54 6.84 3.77
CA VAL A 52 -1.93 6.77 4.27
C VAL A 52 -2.12 7.65 5.51
N GLY A 53 -1.10 7.78 6.36
CA GLY A 53 -1.11 8.68 7.51
C GLY A 53 -1.27 10.17 7.15
N LYS A 54 -1.14 10.57 5.89
CA LYS A 54 -1.45 11.94 5.41
C LYS A 54 -2.97 12.17 5.25
N MET A 55 -3.76 11.09 5.13
CA MET A 55 -5.20 11.20 5.00
C MET A 55 -5.87 11.67 6.30
N PRO A 56 -6.96 12.45 6.22
CA PRO A 56 -7.78 12.80 7.36
C PRO A 56 -8.18 11.57 8.17
N ASN A 57 -8.13 11.68 9.50
CA ASN A 57 -8.46 10.62 10.45
C ASN A 57 -7.54 9.37 10.42
N LYS A 58 -6.50 9.35 9.59
CA LYS A 58 -5.53 8.24 9.50
C LYS A 58 -4.13 8.61 10.03
N GLN A 59 -3.94 9.80 10.61
CA GLN A 59 -2.63 10.30 11.08
C GLN A 59 -1.91 9.34 12.02
N ARG A 60 -2.67 8.57 12.81
CA ARG A 60 -2.11 7.56 13.74
C ARG A 60 -1.27 6.49 13.04
N LEU A 61 -1.60 6.16 11.78
CA LEU A 61 -0.83 5.19 10.99
C LEU A 61 0.58 5.69 10.68
N GLY A 62 0.76 7.01 10.59
CA GLY A 62 2.07 7.64 10.39
C GLY A 62 2.98 7.65 11.63
N TYR A 63 2.46 7.44 12.84
CA TYR A 63 3.26 7.52 14.07
C TYR A 63 4.23 6.33 14.22
N PHE A 64 3.81 5.15 13.79
CA PHE A 64 4.66 3.97 13.87
C PHE A 64 5.89 4.06 12.95
N PRO A 65 5.78 4.38 11.66
CA PRO A 65 6.95 4.64 10.82
C PRO A 65 7.86 5.75 11.37
N GLN A 66 7.30 6.83 11.91
CA GLN A 66 8.10 7.90 12.51
C GLN A 66 8.88 7.42 13.74
N TYR A 67 8.30 6.55 14.54
CA TYR A 67 9.00 5.91 15.66
C TYR A 67 10.15 5.05 15.17
N LEU A 68 9.93 4.22 14.15
CA LEU A 68 10.96 3.37 13.56
C LEU A 68 12.11 4.17 12.94
N GLU A 69 11.80 5.24 12.23
CA GLU A 69 12.80 6.15 11.66
C GLU A 69 13.70 6.76 12.77
N ARG A 70 13.09 7.26 13.85
CA ARG A 70 13.85 7.78 15.00
C ARG A 70 14.68 6.71 15.70
N ARG A 71 14.22 5.46 15.74
CA ARG A 71 14.96 4.31 16.26
C ARG A 71 16.15 4.00 15.37
N ALA A 72 15.96 3.93 14.07
CA ALA A 72 16.99 3.70 13.07
C ALA A 72 18.13 4.72 13.12
N MET A 73 17.80 6.01 13.26
CA MET A 73 18.78 7.11 13.34
C MET A 73 19.74 7.02 14.56
N LYS A 74 19.39 6.24 15.57
CA LYS A 74 20.24 6.06 16.77
C LYS A 74 21.26 4.91 16.62
N LEU A 75 21.12 4.11 15.58
CA LEU A 75 21.93 2.90 15.37
C LEU A 75 23.14 3.21 14.48
N LYS A 76 24.34 3.17 15.05
CA LYS A 76 25.59 3.55 14.36
C LYS A 76 26.01 2.54 13.28
N ASN A 77 25.52 1.31 13.35
CA ASN A 77 25.79 0.21 12.43
C ASN A 77 24.65 -0.01 11.43
N LEU A 78 23.69 0.94 11.31
CA LEU A 78 22.65 0.98 10.31
C LEU A 78 22.90 2.15 9.34
N PHE A 79 23.12 1.83 8.08
CA PHE A 79 23.26 2.80 6.98
C PHE A 79 21.97 2.82 6.16
N ILE A 80 21.48 4.03 5.85
CA ILE A 80 20.22 4.20 5.10
C ILE A 80 20.52 4.90 3.78
N CYS A 81 20.24 4.22 2.67
CA CYS A 81 20.39 4.71 1.31
C CYS A 81 19.00 5.06 0.76
N LYS A 82 18.63 6.36 0.80
CA LYS A 82 17.40 6.85 0.17
C LYS A 82 17.63 7.26 -1.28
N ASN A 83 16.54 7.43 -2.06
CA ASN A 83 16.57 7.72 -3.49
C ASN A 83 17.45 6.75 -4.25
N THR A 84 17.48 5.48 -3.83
CA THR A 84 18.35 4.46 -4.35
C THR A 84 17.54 3.20 -4.69
N GLU A 85 17.56 2.82 -5.95
CA GLU A 85 16.95 1.57 -6.37
C GLU A 85 17.92 0.41 -6.08
N ALA A 86 17.42 -0.66 -5.50
CA ALA A 86 18.19 -1.83 -5.14
C ALA A 86 18.43 -2.71 -6.37
N SER A 87 19.57 -2.57 -7.05
CA SER A 87 20.03 -3.53 -8.04
C SER A 87 20.82 -4.65 -7.36
N ILE A 88 20.89 -5.82 -8.01
CA ILE A 88 21.70 -6.95 -7.54
C ILE A 88 23.15 -6.51 -7.33
N GLU A 89 23.72 -5.81 -8.30
CA GLU A 89 25.09 -5.30 -8.29
C GLU A 89 25.36 -4.36 -7.09
N PHE A 90 24.38 -3.50 -6.78
CA PHE A 90 24.49 -2.62 -5.62
C PHE A 90 24.42 -3.40 -4.30
N ILE A 91 23.56 -4.42 -4.21
CA ILE A 91 23.43 -5.30 -3.04
C ILE A 91 24.71 -6.09 -2.81
N GLU A 92 25.30 -6.70 -3.88
CA GLU A 92 26.55 -7.45 -3.82
C GLU A 92 27.71 -6.63 -3.26
N GLY A 93 27.75 -5.33 -3.56
CA GLY A 93 28.77 -4.41 -3.06
C GLY A 93 28.88 -4.39 -1.53
N PHE A 94 27.82 -4.74 -0.82
CA PHE A 94 27.80 -4.85 0.65
C PHE A 94 28.20 -6.23 1.18
N LYS A 95 28.41 -7.21 0.32
CA LYS A 95 28.75 -8.61 0.66
C LYS A 95 27.79 -9.16 1.74
N PRO A 96 26.48 -9.25 1.44
CA PRO A 96 25.49 -9.64 2.43
C PRO A 96 25.62 -11.12 2.82
N ASP A 97 25.40 -11.42 4.10
CA ASP A 97 25.07 -12.76 4.58
C ASP A 97 23.56 -13.02 4.48
N ILE A 98 22.76 -11.94 4.61
CA ILE A 98 21.30 -11.98 4.55
C ILE A 98 20.79 -10.81 3.72
N VAL A 99 19.89 -11.10 2.78
CA VAL A 99 19.10 -10.11 2.05
C VAL A 99 17.64 -10.20 2.48
N VAL A 100 17.07 -9.08 2.91
CA VAL A 100 15.67 -9.00 3.35
C VAL A 100 14.88 -8.21 2.32
N ASN A 101 13.95 -8.86 1.62
CA ASN A 101 13.01 -8.22 0.74
C ASN A 101 11.80 -7.72 1.54
N ALA A 102 11.63 -6.40 1.61
CA ALA A 102 10.53 -5.71 2.26
C ALA A 102 9.92 -4.64 1.34
N THR A 103 9.85 -4.92 0.05
CA THR A 103 9.40 -3.99 -1.00
C THR A 103 7.90 -3.67 -0.96
N GLY A 104 7.15 -4.37 -0.10
CA GLY A 104 5.75 -4.06 0.16
C GLY A 104 4.78 -4.57 -0.90
N SER A 105 3.73 -3.82 -1.14
CA SER A 105 2.64 -4.17 -2.05
C SER A 105 2.33 -3.04 -3.03
N VAL A 106 1.66 -3.43 -4.12
CA VAL A 106 1.15 -2.53 -5.17
C VAL A 106 -0.34 -2.80 -5.38
N PRO A 107 -1.09 -1.86 -5.97
CA PRO A 107 -2.48 -2.10 -6.31
C PRO A 107 -2.64 -3.33 -7.23
N LEU A 108 -3.65 -4.14 -6.95
CA LEU A 108 -4.06 -5.23 -7.83
C LEU A 108 -4.80 -4.64 -9.02
N LEU A 109 -4.25 -4.80 -10.21
CA LEU A 109 -4.80 -4.30 -11.47
C LEU A 109 -5.08 -5.49 -12.40
N PRO A 110 -6.30 -6.05 -12.38
CA PRO A 110 -6.68 -7.13 -13.27
C PRO A 110 -6.77 -6.64 -14.72
N ASN A 111 -6.74 -7.59 -15.66
CA ASN A 111 -6.88 -7.28 -17.07
C ASN A 111 -8.36 -6.97 -17.41
N ILE A 112 -8.77 -5.72 -17.16
CA ILE A 112 -10.10 -5.18 -17.48
C ILE A 112 -9.93 -4.22 -18.65
N PRO A 113 -10.79 -4.28 -19.68
CA PRO A 113 -10.76 -3.38 -20.82
C PRO A 113 -10.70 -1.90 -20.39
N GLY A 114 -9.76 -1.16 -20.94
CA GLY A 114 -9.56 0.27 -20.68
C GLY A 114 -8.91 0.62 -19.34
N LEU A 115 -8.71 -0.33 -18.41
CA LEU A 115 -8.17 -0.02 -17.08
C LEU A 115 -6.74 0.51 -17.14
N LYS A 116 -5.86 -0.19 -17.83
CA LYS A 116 -4.45 0.21 -17.94
C LYS A 116 -4.29 1.54 -18.64
N GLU A 117 -4.94 1.69 -19.78
CA GLU A 117 -4.89 2.89 -20.62
C GLU A 117 -5.39 4.12 -19.85
N ASN A 118 -6.48 4.00 -19.10
CA ASN A 118 -7.05 5.11 -18.36
C ASN A 118 -6.27 5.45 -17.07
N LEU A 119 -5.60 4.47 -16.45
CA LEU A 119 -4.63 4.73 -15.38
C LEU A 119 -3.40 5.49 -15.91
N GLU A 120 -2.82 5.04 -17.02
CA GLU A 120 -1.67 5.70 -17.66
C GLU A 120 -1.99 7.11 -18.15
N ALA A 121 -3.22 7.34 -18.62
CA ALA A 121 -3.70 8.65 -19.02
C ALA A 121 -4.07 9.57 -17.84
N GLY A 122 -4.16 9.05 -16.61
CA GLY A 122 -4.58 9.79 -15.42
C GLY A 122 -6.09 10.07 -15.34
N ASN A 123 -6.90 9.38 -16.14
CA ASN A 123 -8.37 9.51 -16.13
C ASN A 123 -8.98 8.85 -14.89
N VAL A 124 -8.37 7.77 -14.42
CA VAL A 124 -8.73 7.07 -13.18
C VAL A 124 -7.50 6.94 -12.28
N SER A 125 -7.74 6.74 -10.99
CA SER A 125 -6.73 6.76 -9.94
C SER A 125 -6.78 5.50 -9.09
N THR A 126 -5.67 5.21 -8.43
CA THR A 126 -5.57 4.22 -7.36
C THR A 126 -5.50 4.93 -6.00
N ILE A 127 -5.45 4.15 -4.92
CA ILE A 127 -5.18 4.71 -3.58
C ILE A 127 -3.82 5.40 -3.51
N PHE A 128 -2.82 4.97 -4.29
CA PHE A 128 -1.51 5.60 -4.29
C PHE A 128 -1.58 7.03 -4.81
N ASP A 129 -2.34 7.25 -5.88
CA ASP A 129 -2.55 8.57 -6.44
C ASP A 129 -3.26 9.48 -5.43
N LEU A 130 -4.27 8.96 -4.71
CA LEU A 130 -4.95 9.72 -3.68
C LEU A 130 -4.01 10.13 -2.55
N VAL A 131 -3.25 9.20 -1.95
CA VAL A 131 -2.41 9.49 -0.78
C VAL A 131 -1.20 10.37 -1.12
N ASP A 132 -0.75 10.35 -2.38
CA ASP A 132 0.34 11.22 -2.85
C ASP A 132 -0.13 12.65 -3.15
N HIS A 133 -1.43 12.84 -3.44
CA HIS A 133 -2.01 14.12 -3.82
C HIS A 133 -3.14 14.57 -2.89
N VAL A 134 -3.14 14.13 -1.63
CA VAL A 134 -4.19 14.46 -0.63
C VAL A 134 -4.51 15.95 -0.58
N ASP A 135 -3.48 16.80 -0.59
CA ASP A 135 -3.61 18.25 -0.46
C ASP A 135 -4.04 18.95 -1.76
N SER A 136 -4.08 18.23 -2.90
CA SER A 136 -4.49 18.78 -4.19
C SER A 136 -6.01 18.75 -4.40
N TYR A 137 -6.73 17.95 -3.63
CA TYR A 137 -8.19 17.87 -3.74
C TYR A 137 -8.85 19.04 -3.03
N PRO A 138 -9.82 19.74 -3.68
CA PRO A 138 -10.59 20.79 -3.04
C PRO A 138 -11.33 20.31 -1.77
N GLU A 139 -11.46 21.20 -0.80
CA GLU A 139 -12.23 20.89 0.41
C GLU A 139 -13.73 20.80 0.16
N ASP A 140 -14.25 21.51 -0.83
CA ASP A 140 -15.65 21.45 -1.27
C ASP A 140 -15.72 20.90 -2.70
N LEU A 141 -16.31 19.72 -2.84
CA LEU A 141 -16.55 18.99 -4.08
C LEU A 141 -18.06 18.86 -4.36
N SER A 142 -18.87 19.81 -3.89
CA SER A 142 -20.31 19.83 -4.15
C SER A 142 -20.60 19.76 -5.65
N GLY A 143 -21.45 18.82 -6.04
CA GLY A 143 -21.82 18.59 -7.44
C GLY A 143 -20.80 17.75 -8.24
N LYS A 144 -19.69 17.33 -7.62
CA LYS A 144 -18.72 16.41 -8.22
C LYS A 144 -19.09 14.97 -7.92
N LYS A 145 -19.02 14.12 -8.93
CA LYS A 145 -19.25 12.68 -8.83
C LYS A 145 -17.95 11.94 -8.59
N VAL A 146 -17.93 11.13 -7.55
CA VAL A 146 -16.80 10.23 -7.25
C VAL A 146 -17.29 8.79 -7.32
N VAL A 147 -16.68 7.98 -8.16
CA VAL A 147 -17.01 6.56 -8.25
C VAL A 147 -15.82 5.71 -7.82
N VAL A 148 -16.07 4.82 -6.85
CA VAL A 148 -15.07 3.94 -6.26
C VAL A 148 -15.40 2.50 -6.62
N ILE A 149 -14.50 1.82 -7.31
CA ILE A 149 -14.61 0.41 -7.63
C ILE A 149 -13.80 -0.41 -6.62
N GLY A 150 -14.50 -1.25 -5.86
CA GLY A 150 -13.95 -2.08 -4.78
C GLY A 150 -14.36 -1.55 -3.41
N GLY A 151 -15.13 -2.35 -2.68
CA GLY A 151 -15.68 -2.05 -1.36
C GLY A 151 -14.92 -2.67 -0.20
N GLY A 152 -13.65 -3.00 -0.39
CA GLY A 152 -12.74 -3.40 0.68
C GLY A 152 -12.23 -2.21 1.50
N ASN A 153 -11.26 -2.46 2.41
CA ASN A 153 -10.71 -1.41 3.29
C ASN A 153 -10.24 -0.17 2.51
N VAL A 154 -9.52 -0.38 1.42
CA VAL A 154 -8.95 0.70 0.60
C VAL A 154 -10.04 1.56 -0.05
N GLY A 155 -11.08 0.93 -0.62
CA GLY A 155 -12.19 1.67 -1.22
C GLY A 155 -13.01 2.44 -0.19
N LEU A 156 -13.20 1.87 0.99
CA LEU A 156 -13.87 2.56 2.10
C LEU A 156 -13.06 3.76 2.60
N ASP A 157 -11.73 3.68 2.63
CA ASP A 157 -10.87 4.83 2.94
C ASP A 157 -11.03 5.97 1.91
N VAL A 158 -11.19 5.63 0.62
CA VAL A 158 -11.49 6.63 -0.43
C VAL A 158 -12.87 7.27 -0.20
N VAL A 159 -13.89 6.48 0.12
CA VAL A 159 -15.24 7.02 0.45
C VAL A 159 -15.16 7.97 1.66
N GLU A 160 -14.46 7.57 2.73
CA GLU A 160 -14.27 8.40 3.93
C GLU A 160 -13.52 9.71 3.64
N PHE A 161 -12.69 9.75 2.60
CA PHE A 161 -12.00 10.95 2.17
C PHE A 161 -12.92 11.94 1.44
N PHE A 162 -13.77 11.45 0.54
CA PHE A 162 -14.57 12.31 -0.35
C PHE A 162 -15.92 12.74 0.23
N VAL A 163 -16.55 11.92 1.07
CA VAL A 163 -17.85 12.24 1.68
C VAL A 163 -17.83 13.56 2.49
N PRO A 164 -16.85 13.82 3.38
CA PRO A 164 -16.79 15.10 4.11
C PRO A 164 -16.59 16.31 3.20
N ARG A 165 -16.07 16.09 1.99
CA ARG A 165 -15.89 17.11 0.94
C ARG A 165 -17.16 17.36 0.11
N LYS A 166 -18.31 16.77 0.50
CA LYS A 166 -19.62 16.93 -0.13
C LYS A 166 -19.69 16.41 -1.58
N ALA A 167 -18.81 15.51 -1.97
CA ALA A 167 -18.93 14.84 -3.26
C ALA A 167 -20.14 13.91 -3.28
N ASP A 168 -20.73 13.70 -4.47
CA ASP A 168 -21.70 12.63 -4.72
C ASP A 168 -20.93 11.32 -4.93
N VAL A 169 -20.87 10.50 -3.88
CA VAL A 169 -20.03 9.31 -3.84
C VAL A 169 -20.85 8.06 -4.16
N THR A 170 -20.34 7.29 -5.10
CA THR A 170 -20.82 5.94 -5.46
C THR A 170 -19.74 4.91 -5.19
N ILE A 171 -20.10 3.79 -4.57
CA ILE A 171 -19.18 2.66 -4.35
C ILE A 171 -19.76 1.37 -4.94
N VAL A 172 -18.91 0.63 -5.62
CA VAL A 172 -19.23 -0.63 -6.30
C VAL A 172 -18.43 -1.76 -5.69
N GLU A 173 -19.06 -2.87 -5.34
CA GLU A 173 -18.42 -4.05 -4.79
C GLU A 173 -18.91 -5.32 -5.48
N GLN A 174 -17.97 -6.16 -5.92
CA GLN A 174 -18.29 -7.43 -6.58
C GLN A 174 -18.96 -8.43 -5.63
N LYS A 175 -18.61 -8.38 -4.36
CA LYS A 175 -19.17 -9.24 -3.32
C LYS A 175 -20.50 -8.71 -2.80
N ALA A 176 -21.22 -9.57 -2.08
CA ALA A 176 -22.51 -9.22 -1.48
C ALA A 176 -22.42 -8.17 -0.37
N HIS A 177 -21.23 -8.01 0.24
CA HIS A 177 -21.03 -7.13 1.38
C HIS A 177 -19.79 -6.28 1.24
N PHE A 178 -19.90 -5.03 1.61
CA PHE A 178 -18.75 -4.13 1.76
C PHE A 178 -17.94 -4.52 3.00
N GLY A 179 -16.63 -4.36 2.95
CA GLY A 179 -15.73 -4.57 4.08
C GLY A 179 -15.71 -6.01 4.59
N GLU A 180 -15.85 -7.04 3.74
CA GLU A 180 -15.87 -8.44 4.19
C GLU A 180 -14.64 -8.85 5.03
N ASN A 181 -13.48 -8.30 4.71
CA ASN A 181 -12.23 -8.60 5.41
C ASN A 181 -11.97 -7.67 6.61
N LEU A 182 -12.93 -6.82 6.98
CA LEU A 182 -12.82 -5.94 8.13
C LEU A 182 -13.32 -6.64 9.40
N ASP A 183 -12.77 -6.24 10.55
CA ASP A 183 -13.38 -6.61 11.83
C ASP A 183 -14.79 -6.03 11.94
N PHE A 184 -15.59 -6.64 12.81
CA PHE A 184 -17.01 -6.30 12.95
C PHE A 184 -17.26 -4.83 13.28
N ILE A 185 -16.45 -4.24 14.15
CA ILE A 185 -16.63 -2.85 14.60
C ILE A 185 -16.34 -1.89 13.45
N THR A 186 -15.22 -2.06 12.77
CA THR A 186 -14.82 -1.23 11.62
C THR A 186 -15.84 -1.37 10.48
N LYS A 187 -16.24 -2.60 10.15
CA LYS A 187 -17.24 -2.86 9.11
C LYS A 187 -18.56 -2.17 9.40
N THR A 188 -19.09 -2.33 10.61
CA THR A 188 -20.35 -1.72 11.03
C THR A 188 -20.27 -0.21 10.96
N GLY A 189 -19.20 0.39 11.48
CA GLY A 189 -18.98 1.83 11.43
C GLY A 189 -18.93 2.39 10.01
N SER A 190 -18.23 1.70 9.08
CA SER A 190 -18.17 2.13 7.69
C SER A 190 -19.51 2.04 6.97
N ILE A 191 -20.31 0.99 7.23
CA ILE A 191 -21.66 0.85 6.66
C ILE A 191 -22.60 1.94 7.20
N GLU A 192 -22.57 2.20 8.52
CA GLU A 192 -23.36 3.27 9.13
C GLU A 192 -22.96 4.64 8.57
N PHE A 193 -21.66 4.88 8.40
CA PHE A 193 -21.14 6.11 7.79
C PHE A 193 -21.67 6.31 6.37
N MET A 194 -21.60 5.28 5.53
CA MET A 194 -22.11 5.34 4.16
C MET A 194 -23.62 5.60 4.12
N ASN A 195 -24.41 4.90 4.95
CA ASN A 195 -25.85 5.05 5.00
C ASN A 195 -26.26 6.45 5.48
N LYS A 196 -25.64 6.96 6.54
CA LYS A 196 -25.87 8.30 7.09
C LYS A 196 -25.59 9.40 6.06
N ASN A 197 -24.58 9.21 5.24
CA ASN A 197 -24.13 10.20 4.25
C ASN A 197 -24.72 9.94 2.85
N LYS A 198 -25.67 9.00 2.71
CA LYS A 198 -26.36 8.69 1.46
C LYS A 198 -25.43 8.33 0.30
N VAL A 199 -24.34 7.60 0.61
CA VAL A 199 -23.45 7.06 -0.41
C VAL A 199 -24.23 6.08 -1.28
N ASN A 200 -24.14 6.20 -2.61
CA ASN A 200 -24.74 5.26 -3.55
C ASN A 200 -23.98 3.93 -3.50
N GLN A 201 -24.65 2.83 -3.20
CA GLN A 201 -24.02 1.54 -2.95
C GLN A 201 -24.50 0.49 -3.93
N TYR A 202 -23.57 -0.14 -4.66
CA TYR A 202 -23.82 -1.24 -5.59
C TYR A 202 -23.06 -2.49 -5.15
N PRO A 203 -23.60 -3.31 -4.21
CA PRO A 203 -23.07 -4.64 -3.92
C PRO A 203 -23.43 -5.61 -5.06
N ASN A 204 -22.76 -6.76 -5.14
CA ASN A 204 -22.94 -7.74 -6.23
C ASN A 204 -22.78 -7.12 -7.63
N ALA A 205 -21.90 -6.13 -7.77
CA ALA A 205 -21.68 -5.43 -9.02
C ALA A 205 -20.22 -5.56 -9.46
N SER A 206 -19.99 -5.95 -10.71
CA SER A 206 -18.66 -6.19 -11.26
C SER A 206 -18.28 -5.15 -12.29
N LEU A 207 -17.05 -4.64 -12.21
CA LEU A 207 -16.48 -3.76 -13.24
C LEU A 207 -16.23 -4.58 -14.52
N LEU A 208 -16.73 -4.08 -15.65
CA LEU A 208 -16.58 -4.67 -16.97
C LEU A 208 -15.59 -3.92 -17.86
N GLU A 209 -15.62 -2.59 -17.81
CA GLU A 209 -14.84 -1.72 -18.67
C GLU A 209 -14.58 -0.38 -17.97
N VAL A 210 -13.44 0.22 -18.26
CA VAL A 210 -13.06 1.57 -17.82
C VAL A 210 -13.00 2.47 -19.04
N LYS A 211 -13.73 3.58 -19.02
CA LYS A 211 -13.68 4.65 -20.01
C LYS A 211 -13.07 5.92 -19.40
N ASP A 212 -12.86 6.93 -20.21
CA ASP A 212 -12.20 8.18 -19.80
C ASP A 212 -12.88 8.86 -18.59
N HIS A 213 -14.23 8.82 -18.54
CA HIS A 213 -15.03 9.48 -17.52
C HIS A 213 -16.19 8.64 -17.00
N SER A 214 -16.16 7.33 -17.23
CA SER A 214 -17.18 6.41 -16.73
C SER A 214 -16.64 5.01 -16.49
N PHE A 215 -17.32 4.27 -15.60
CA PHE A 215 -17.17 2.84 -15.41
C PHE A 215 -18.40 2.13 -15.94
N ILE A 216 -18.21 1.06 -16.73
CA ILE A 216 -19.27 0.12 -17.07
C ILE A 216 -19.26 -0.98 -16.03
N VAL A 217 -20.34 -1.12 -15.30
CA VAL A 217 -20.50 -2.14 -14.26
C VAL A 217 -21.71 -3.01 -14.54
N ARG A 218 -21.63 -4.29 -14.20
CA ARG A 218 -22.77 -5.21 -14.25
C ARG A 218 -23.38 -5.36 -12.86
N HIS A 219 -24.65 -4.98 -12.71
CA HIS A 219 -25.42 -5.14 -11.50
C HIS A 219 -26.81 -5.68 -11.86
N ASP A 220 -27.25 -6.73 -11.15
CA ASP A 220 -28.54 -7.38 -11.40
C ASP A 220 -28.80 -7.74 -12.89
N TYR A 221 -27.81 -8.34 -13.53
CA TYR A 221 -27.81 -8.73 -14.95
C TYR A 221 -27.96 -7.57 -15.95
N LYS A 222 -27.78 -6.32 -15.51
CA LYS A 222 -27.81 -5.14 -16.36
C LYS A 222 -26.47 -4.43 -16.33
N ASP A 223 -26.08 -3.91 -17.46
CA ASP A 223 -24.92 -3.07 -17.58
C ASP A 223 -25.32 -1.63 -17.31
N LEU A 224 -24.64 -1.01 -16.34
CA LEU A 224 -24.85 0.38 -15.95
C LEU A 224 -23.57 1.16 -16.29
N GLU A 225 -23.75 2.36 -16.81
CA GLU A 225 -22.67 3.30 -17.00
C GLU A 225 -22.69 4.32 -15.84
N LEU A 226 -21.62 4.38 -15.09
CA LEU A 226 -21.44 5.26 -13.94
C LEU A 226 -20.44 6.35 -14.29
N ASP A 227 -20.95 7.55 -14.62
CA ASP A 227 -20.13 8.72 -14.91
C ASP A 227 -19.46 9.27 -13.66
N PHE A 228 -18.23 9.78 -13.79
CA PHE A 228 -17.50 10.39 -12.70
C PHE A 228 -16.69 11.63 -13.13
N ASP A 229 -16.47 12.53 -12.17
CA ASP A 229 -15.39 13.53 -12.21
C ASP A 229 -14.08 12.96 -11.65
N TYR A 230 -14.18 12.03 -10.67
CA TYR A 230 -13.05 11.31 -10.08
C TYR A 230 -13.39 9.82 -9.98
N GLY A 231 -12.66 9.00 -10.70
CA GLY A 231 -12.78 7.55 -10.70
C GLY A 231 -11.64 6.87 -9.94
N PHE A 232 -11.97 5.96 -9.02
CA PHE A 232 -10.98 5.21 -8.24
C PHE A 232 -11.13 3.72 -8.42
N VAL A 233 -10.01 3.02 -8.63
CA VAL A 233 -9.95 1.56 -8.71
C VAL A 233 -9.22 1.02 -7.48
N CYS A 234 -9.96 0.30 -6.61
CA CYS A 234 -9.53 -0.19 -5.31
C CYS A 234 -9.77 -1.70 -5.19
N LEU A 235 -9.30 -2.48 -6.16
CA LEU A 235 -9.56 -3.92 -6.30
C LEU A 235 -8.71 -4.81 -5.39
N GLY A 236 -7.99 -4.21 -4.45
CA GLY A 236 -7.10 -4.87 -3.52
C GLY A 236 -5.63 -4.54 -3.75
N MET A 237 -4.79 -5.21 -3.00
CA MET A 237 -3.34 -5.07 -3.04
C MET A 237 -2.71 -6.43 -3.33
N GLN A 238 -1.61 -6.44 -4.05
CA GLN A 238 -0.78 -7.62 -4.29
C GLN A 238 0.67 -7.35 -3.90
N SER A 239 1.38 -8.39 -3.51
CA SER A 239 2.80 -8.27 -3.17
C SER A 239 3.62 -7.76 -4.35
N ALA A 240 4.55 -6.86 -4.09
CA ALA A 240 5.48 -6.33 -5.08
C ALA A 240 6.60 -7.36 -5.36
N THR A 241 6.26 -8.47 -6.03
CA THR A 241 7.12 -9.67 -6.15
C THR A 241 8.06 -9.78 -7.36
N PRO A 242 8.05 -8.94 -8.39
CA PRO A 242 8.92 -9.19 -9.56
C PRO A 242 10.40 -9.32 -9.20
N SER A 243 10.89 -8.57 -8.21
CA SER A 243 12.28 -8.57 -7.78
C SER A 243 12.67 -9.75 -6.88
N LEU A 244 11.73 -10.40 -6.19
CA LEU A 244 12.04 -11.46 -5.23
C LEU A 244 12.62 -12.72 -5.91
N GLN A 245 12.03 -13.15 -7.01
CA GLN A 245 12.47 -14.35 -7.72
C GLN A 245 13.87 -14.15 -8.29
N GLU A 246 14.15 -12.97 -8.79
CA GLU A 246 15.46 -12.59 -9.30
C GLU A 246 16.52 -12.59 -8.19
N LEU A 247 16.22 -11.95 -7.06
CA LEU A 247 17.07 -11.97 -5.88
C LEU A 247 17.33 -13.40 -5.38
N TYR A 248 16.27 -14.20 -5.29
CA TYR A 248 16.38 -15.57 -4.81
C TYR A 248 17.26 -16.41 -5.74
N ASN A 249 17.02 -16.35 -7.04
CA ASN A 249 17.79 -17.09 -8.03
C ASN A 249 19.26 -16.68 -8.04
N HIS A 250 19.56 -15.40 -7.80
CA HIS A 250 20.92 -14.90 -7.79
C HIS A 250 21.69 -15.33 -6.52
N PHE A 251 21.10 -15.10 -5.36
CA PHE A 251 21.81 -15.26 -4.09
C PHE A 251 21.82 -16.69 -3.52
N ILE A 252 20.89 -17.56 -3.93
CA ILE A 252 20.78 -18.93 -3.38
C ILE A 252 22.05 -19.76 -3.57
N TYR A 253 22.77 -19.56 -4.69
CA TYR A 253 23.98 -20.29 -5.00
C TYR A 253 25.23 -19.71 -4.34
N GLU A 254 25.15 -18.50 -3.78
CA GLU A 254 26.24 -17.81 -3.10
C GLU A 254 26.26 -18.04 -1.59
N GLY A 255 25.29 -18.80 -1.08
CA GLY A 255 25.12 -19.06 0.35
C GLY A 255 24.55 -17.88 1.13
N VAL A 256 23.95 -16.89 0.45
CA VAL A 256 23.26 -15.75 1.04
C VAL A 256 21.81 -16.14 1.34
N GLU A 257 21.36 -15.89 2.55
CA GLU A 257 19.96 -16.12 2.93
C GLU A 257 19.08 -14.99 2.39
N VAL A 258 17.99 -15.32 1.70
CA VAL A 258 16.99 -14.34 1.22
C VAL A 258 15.69 -14.52 1.99
N LEU A 259 15.32 -13.48 2.74
CA LEU A 259 14.07 -13.42 3.51
C LEU A 259 13.06 -12.50 2.82
N ASN A 260 11.80 -12.90 2.81
CA ASN A 260 10.69 -12.09 2.31
C ASN A 260 9.74 -11.76 3.44
N ILE A 261 9.49 -10.46 3.72
CA ILE A 261 8.75 -10.00 4.90
C ILE A 261 7.72 -8.91 4.58
N GLY A 262 6.75 -8.77 5.48
CA GLY A 262 5.69 -7.76 5.35
C GLY A 262 4.80 -8.03 4.14
N ASP A 263 4.26 -6.99 3.53
CA ASP A 263 3.33 -7.09 2.40
C ASP A 263 3.98 -7.65 1.12
N SER A 264 5.30 -7.67 1.02
CA SER A 264 6.00 -8.36 -0.06
C SER A 264 5.91 -9.88 0.06
N ALA A 265 5.70 -10.41 1.27
CA ALA A 265 5.44 -11.82 1.50
C ALA A 265 3.92 -12.13 1.42
N GLN A 266 3.13 -11.33 2.11
CA GLN A 266 1.68 -11.44 2.12
C GLN A 266 1.07 -10.11 2.53
N THR A 267 0.17 -9.57 1.69
CA THR A 267 -0.55 -8.33 2.01
C THR A 267 -1.46 -8.51 3.22
N ARG A 268 -1.30 -7.65 4.24
CA ARG A 268 -2.02 -7.69 5.51
C ARG A 268 -2.31 -6.28 6.02
N ARG A 269 -3.02 -6.21 7.14
CA ARG A 269 -3.14 -4.97 7.91
C ARG A 269 -1.85 -4.72 8.71
N ILE A 270 -1.56 -3.45 8.96
CA ILE A 270 -0.35 -3.06 9.73
C ILE A 270 -0.31 -3.62 11.17
N ILE A 271 -1.45 -4.02 11.69
CA ILE A 271 -1.58 -4.60 13.03
C ILE A 271 -1.47 -6.13 13.07
N GLU A 272 -1.36 -6.77 11.93
CA GLU A 272 -1.18 -8.22 11.76
C GLU A 272 0.28 -8.57 11.43
#